data_5e3d31f1659764206b317c2d7e7c969d
#
_entry.id   5e3d31f1659764206b317c2d7e7c969d
#
_cell.length_a   1.000
_cell.length_b   1.000
_cell.length_c   1.000
_cell.angle_alpha   90.00
_cell.angle_beta   90.00
_cell.angle_gamma   90.00
#
_symmetry.space_group_name_H-M   'P 1'
#
loop_
_entity.id
_entity.type
_entity.pdbx_description
1 polymer ?
#
loop_
_entity_poly.entity_id
_entity_poly.type
_entity_poly.pdbx_seq_one_letter_code
_entity_poly.pdbx_strand_id
1 'polypeptide(L)'
;GKGNVVIVELKQWEKLASIDGQDAIVETYTGGANRRVVHPCYQAWSYAALIRDYNEYVQDNEIGLHPCAYLHNYPRSENDPLDKEQYQDIMEETPAFTYGQRESLRTFIKKQIVTGDKEDTLLKIEHGKIKPSKQLQDALVNMLKGNQEFVMLDEQKVVYESILDYS
;
A
#
# COMPACT_ATOMS: atom_id res chain seq x y z
N GLY A 1 19.20 16.26 -5.77
CA GLY A 1 18.34 16.02 -4.61
C GLY A 1 17.67 14.67 -4.74
N LYS A 2 17.44 14.00 -3.63
CA LYS A 2 16.70 12.73 -3.66
C LYS A 2 15.29 12.97 -4.19
N GLY A 3 14.85 12.23 -5.23
CA GLY A 3 13.50 12.27 -5.75
C GLY A 3 12.51 11.65 -4.76
N ASN A 4 11.28 12.12 -4.78
CA ASN A 4 10.18 11.51 -4.03
C ASN A 4 9.01 11.24 -4.97
N VAL A 5 8.30 10.15 -4.73
CA VAL A 5 7.10 9.75 -5.46
C VAL A 5 5.99 9.44 -4.46
N VAL A 6 4.80 9.97 -4.70
CA VAL A 6 3.60 9.62 -3.94
C VAL A 6 2.79 8.61 -4.75
N ILE A 7 2.42 7.51 -4.12
CA ILE A 7 1.56 6.48 -4.68
C ILE A 7 0.20 6.62 -4.02
N VAL A 8 -0.84 6.86 -4.81
CA VAL A 8 -2.21 7.05 -4.29
C VAL A 8 -3.11 5.95 -4.81
N GLU A 9 -3.55 5.06 -3.93
CA GLU A 9 -4.60 4.10 -4.25
C GLU A 9 -5.96 4.77 -4.15
N LEU A 10 -6.72 4.76 -5.25
CA LEU A 10 -8.02 5.43 -5.34
C LEU A 10 -9.16 4.41 -5.23
N LYS A 11 -10.07 4.62 -4.28
CA LYS A 11 -11.28 3.80 -4.12
C LYS A 11 -12.54 4.67 -4.17
N GLN A 12 -13.54 4.18 -4.91
CA GLN A 12 -14.86 4.81 -5.01
C GLN A 12 -15.90 4.20 -4.04
N TRP A 13 -15.42 3.46 -3.02
CA TRP A 13 -16.30 2.80 -2.08
C TRP A 13 -17.06 3.81 -1.22
N GLU A 14 -18.33 3.50 -0.95
CA GLU A 14 -19.18 4.27 -0.04
C GLU A 14 -19.31 3.59 1.33
N LYS A 15 -19.01 2.29 1.40
CA LYS A 15 -19.11 1.48 2.60
C LYS A 15 -17.89 0.57 2.70
N LEU A 16 -17.52 0.29 3.94
CA LEU A 16 -16.44 -0.61 4.28
C LEU A 16 -16.76 -1.29 5.61
N ALA A 17 -16.43 -2.56 5.73
CA ALA A 17 -16.50 -3.30 6.99
C ALA A 17 -15.17 -4.00 7.25
N SER A 18 -14.77 -4.06 8.52
CA SER A 18 -13.62 -4.86 8.96
C SER A 18 -14.01 -6.34 9.03
N ILE A 19 -13.03 -7.22 8.83
CA ILE A 19 -13.18 -8.67 9.01
C ILE A 19 -12.28 -9.05 10.19
N ASP A 20 -12.87 -9.58 11.24
CA ASP A 20 -12.11 -9.89 12.46
C ASP A 20 -10.99 -10.89 12.18
N GLY A 21 -9.80 -10.61 12.72
CA GLY A 21 -8.62 -11.46 12.55
C GLY A 21 -7.91 -11.33 11.20
N GLN A 22 -8.36 -10.46 10.29
CA GLN A 22 -7.74 -10.23 8.99
C GLN A 22 -7.18 -8.80 8.89
N ASP A 23 -5.88 -8.67 8.97
CA ASP A 23 -5.15 -7.38 9.01
C ASP A 23 -5.00 -6.68 7.65
N ALA A 24 -5.17 -7.42 6.55
CA ALA A 24 -4.98 -6.89 5.20
C ALA A 24 -6.24 -6.94 4.32
N ILE A 25 -7.38 -7.42 4.84
CA ILE A 25 -8.62 -7.63 4.10
C ILE A 25 -9.75 -6.83 4.71
N VAL A 26 -10.61 -6.28 3.85
CA VAL A 26 -11.85 -5.59 4.22
C VAL A 26 -13.00 -6.10 3.38
N GLU A 27 -14.23 -5.91 3.83
CA GLU A 27 -15.43 -6.15 3.03
C GLU A 27 -15.98 -4.82 2.53
N THR A 28 -16.38 -4.77 1.26
CA THR A 28 -17.03 -3.62 0.65
C THR A 28 -18.03 -4.05 -0.42
N TYR A 29 -19.00 -3.18 -0.72
CA TYR A 29 -19.91 -3.39 -1.84
C TYR A 29 -19.26 -2.86 -3.12
N THR A 30 -18.92 -3.75 -4.03
CA THR A 30 -18.31 -3.40 -5.32
C THR A 30 -18.70 -4.41 -6.40
N GLY A 31 -18.83 -3.96 -7.64
CA GLY A 31 -19.22 -4.83 -8.74
C GLY A 31 -20.57 -5.53 -8.54
N GLY A 32 -21.51 -4.91 -7.82
CA GLY A 32 -22.88 -5.41 -7.60
C GLY A 32 -23.04 -6.41 -6.44
N ALA A 33 -21.98 -6.65 -5.64
CA ALA A 33 -22.03 -7.57 -4.50
C ALA A 33 -21.09 -7.12 -3.37
N ASN A 34 -21.33 -7.64 -2.14
CA ASN A 34 -20.34 -7.56 -1.08
C ASN A 34 -19.16 -8.47 -1.42
N ARG A 35 -17.97 -7.95 -1.30
CA ARG A 35 -16.72 -8.68 -1.62
C ARG A 35 -15.67 -8.41 -0.56
N ARG A 36 -14.92 -9.46 -0.24
CA ARG A 36 -13.66 -9.36 0.49
C ARG A 36 -12.58 -8.91 -0.48
N VAL A 37 -11.89 -7.87 -0.13
CA VAL A 37 -10.86 -7.23 -0.97
C VAL A 37 -9.69 -6.79 -0.10
N VAL A 38 -8.55 -6.59 -0.71
CA VAL A 38 -7.36 -6.08 -0.02
C VAL A 38 -7.65 -4.69 0.58
N HIS A 39 -7.21 -4.48 1.81
CA HIS A 39 -7.26 -3.18 2.47
C HIS A 39 -6.53 -2.13 1.61
N PRO A 40 -7.12 -0.95 1.34
CA PRO A 40 -6.57 0.00 0.38
C PRO A 40 -5.19 0.53 0.77
N CYS A 41 -4.90 0.69 2.06
CA CYS A 41 -3.57 1.06 2.52
C CYS A 41 -2.55 -0.05 2.28
N TYR A 42 -2.92 -1.30 2.54
CA TYR A 42 -2.06 -2.45 2.26
C TYR A 42 -1.78 -2.56 0.75
N GLN A 43 -2.78 -2.32 -0.09
CA GLN A 43 -2.60 -2.32 -1.54
C GLN A 43 -1.64 -1.23 -2.01
N ALA A 44 -1.78 0.00 -1.52
CA ALA A 44 -0.85 1.09 -1.84
C ALA A 44 0.57 0.81 -1.35
N TRP A 45 0.68 0.25 -0.14
CA TRP A 45 1.95 -0.18 0.44
C TRP A 45 2.63 -1.27 -0.38
N SER A 46 1.86 -2.28 -0.82
CA SER A 46 2.40 -3.39 -1.62
C SER A 46 2.95 -2.92 -2.97
N TYR A 47 2.32 -1.93 -3.61
CA TYR A 47 2.86 -1.32 -4.83
C TYR A 47 4.17 -0.57 -4.56
N ALA A 48 4.25 0.18 -3.46
CA ALA A 48 5.49 0.83 -3.06
C ALA A 48 6.60 -0.18 -2.77
N ALA A 49 6.28 -1.26 -2.05
CA ALA A 49 7.21 -2.34 -1.75
C ALA A 49 7.72 -3.01 -3.03
N LEU A 50 6.81 -3.34 -3.97
CA LEU A 50 7.17 -3.93 -5.25
C LEU A 50 8.14 -3.04 -6.05
N ILE A 51 7.83 -1.75 -6.15
CA ILE A 51 8.70 -0.79 -6.87
C ILE A 51 10.05 -0.66 -6.17
N ARG A 52 10.08 -0.51 -4.85
CA ARG A 52 11.30 -0.41 -4.06
C ARG A 52 12.19 -1.65 -4.23
N ASP A 53 11.58 -2.84 -4.20
CA ASP A 53 12.31 -4.09 -4.13
C ASP A 53 12.75 -4.62 -5.50
N TYR A 54 12.16 -4.13 -6.58
CA TYR A 54 12.44 -4.64 -7.92
C TYR A 54 12.88 -3.60 -8.96
N ASN A 55 12.78 -2.30 -8.66
CA ASN A 55 13.16 -1.28 -9.64
C ASN A 55 14.58 -0.76 -9.40
N GLU A 56 15.52 -1.08 -10.32
CA GLU A 56 16.93 -0.70 -10.21
C GLU A 56 17.12 0.82 -10.08
N TYR A 57 16.35 1.63 -10.85
CA TYR A 57 16.47 3.09 -10.78
C TYR A 57 16.08 3.64 -9.41
N VAL A 58 15.00 3.12 -8.82
CA VAL A 58 14.54 3.51 -7.48
C VAL A 58 15.58 3.18 -6.43
N GLN A 59 16.21 1.99 -6.52
CA GLN A 59 17.26 1.54 -5.59
C GLN A 59 18.51 2.40 -5.72
N ASP A 60 19.02 2.56 -6.93
CA ASP A 60 20.30 3.24 -7.18
C ASP A 60 20.25 4.75 -6.89
N ASN A 61 19.06 5.35 -7.01
CA ASN A 61 18.86 6.78 -6.75
C ASN A 61 18.20 7.05 -5.39
N GLU A 62 17.96 6.03 -4.58
CA GLU A 62 17.29 6.12 -3.27
C GLU A 62 16.00 6.95 -3.33
N ILE A 63 15.15 6.68 -4.34
CA ILE A 63 13.87 7.38 -4.52
C ILE A 63 12.94 7.09 -3.35
N GLY A 64 12.47 8.13 -2.67
CA GLY A 64 11.49 8.00 -1.60
C GLY A 64 10.11 7.65 -2.17
N LEU A 65 9.52 6.53 -1.72
CA LEU A 65 8.16 6.12 -2.10
C LEU A 65 7.22 6.35 -0.92
N HIS A 66 6.15 7.12 -1.14
CA HIS A 66 5.21 7.54 -0.10
C HIS A 66 3.79 7.08 -0.47
N PRO A 67 3.41 5.84 -0.09
CA PRO A 67 2.08 5.32 -0.38
C PRO A 67 1.01 5.97 0.51
N CYS A 68 -0.19 6.11 -0.04
CA CYS A 68 -1.40 6.47 0.70
C CYS A 68 -2.65 5.96 -0.03
N ALA A 69 -3.78 5.88 0.65
CA ALA A 69 -5.07 5.56 0.06
C ALA A 69 -6.02 6.76 0.11
N TYR A 70 -6.85 6.93 -0.91
CA TYR A 70 -7.92 7.91 -0.93
C TYR A 70 -9.26 7.28 -1.30
N LEU A 71 -10.12 7.12 -0.29
CA LEU A 71 -11.48 6.60 -0.40
C LEU A 71 -12.44 7.79 -0.53
N HIS A 72 -12.52 8.39 -1.69
CA HIS A 72 -13.12 9.72 -1.85
C HIS A 72 -14.64 9.77 -1.65
N ASN A 73 -15.35 8.64 -1.71
CA ASN A 73 -16.77 8.54 -1.45
C ASN A 73 -17.11 7.96 -0.06
N TYR A 74 -16.11 7.50 0.69
CA TYR A 74 -16.29 6.87 1.98
C TYR A 74 -16.30 7.89 3.13
N PRO A 75 -17.44 8.16 3.77
CA PRO A 75 -17.52 9.05 4.92
C PRO A 75 -17.04 8.32 6.19
N ARG A 76 -16.18 8.96 6.99
CA ARG A 76 -15.82 8.46 8.32
C ARG A 76 -17.02 8.45 9.24
N SER A 77 -17.08 7.47 10.11
CA SER A 77 -18.10 7.33 11.16
C SER A 77 -17.46 7.27 12.54
N GLU A 78 -18.25 7.40 13.57
CA GLU A 78 -17.83 7.05 14.94
C GLU A 78 -17.62 5.54 15.03
N ASN A 79 -16.50 5.09 15.61
CA ASN A 79 -16.04 3.68 15.60
C ASN A 79 -15.89 3.12 14.18
N ASP A 80 -15.19 3.87 13.33
CA ASP A 80 -14.97 3.50 11.94
C ASP A 80 -14.24 2.16 11.79
N PRO A 81 -14.63 1.30 10.84
CA PRO A 81 -13.92 0.06 10.57
C PRO A 81 -12.43 0.21 10.29
N LEU A 82 -12.01 1.33 9.69
CA LEU A 82 -10.59 1.62 9.45
C LEU A 82 -9.79 1.89 10.75
N ASP A 83 -10.47 2.24 11.86
CA ASP A 83 -9.80 2.52 13.14
C ASP A 83 -9.59 1.26 14.00
N LYS A 84 -9.91 0.07 13.47
CA LYS A 84 -9.68 -1.19 14.15
C LYS A 84 -8.18 -1.43 14.37
N GLU A 85 -7.84 -1.96 15.54
CA GLU A 85 -6.45 -2.24 15.96
C GLU A 85 -5.66 -3.02 14.91
N GLN A 86 -6.30 -3.99 14.27
CA GLN A 86 -5.68 -4.83 13.23
C GLN A 86 -5.16 -4.07 12.01
N TYR A 87 -5.64 -2.84 11.76
CA TYR A 87 -5.21 -2.01 10.62
C TYR A 87 -4.25 -0.88 11.02
N GLN A 88 -3.96 -0.70 12.31
CA GLN A 88 -3.17 0.44 12.77
C GLN A 88 -1.76 0.44 12.18
N ASP A 89 -1.07 -0.68 12.20
CA ASP A 89 0.32 -0.78 11.70
C ASP A 89 0.41 -0.35 10.24
N ILE A 90 -0.47 -0.87 9.37
CA ILE A 90 -0.45 -0.51 7.95
C ILE A 90 -0.87 0.95 7.72
N MET A 91 -1.78 1.49 8.54
CA MET A 91 -2.23 2.87 8.39
C MET A 91 -1.23 3.89 8.94
N GLU A 92 -0.34 3.51 9.86
CA GLU A 92 0.79 4.35 10.28
C GLU A 92 1.81 4.53 9.15
N GLU A 93 2.12 3.47 8.41
CA GLU A 93 3.02 3.54 7.25
C GLU A 93 2.36 4.14 6.02
N THR A 94 1.08 3.85 5.81
CA THR A 94 0.32 4.20 4.61
C THR A 94 -1.01 4.82 5.00
N PRO A 95 -1.09 6.15 5.17
CA PRO A 95 -2.29 6.80 5.65
C PRO A 95 -3.46 6.69 4.68
N ALA A 96 -4.67 6.55 5.23
CA ALA A 96 -5.93 6.63 4.50
C ALA A 96 -6.55 8.01 4.62
N PHE A 97 -6.94 8.58 3.49
CA PHE A 97 -7.77 9.77 3.39
C PHE A 97 -9.16 9.39 2.89
N THR A 98 -10.20 10.03 3.42
CA THR A 98 -11.58 9.67 3.14
C THR A 98 -12.40 10.87 2.65
N TYR A 99 -13.70 10.70 2.45
CA TYR A 99 -14.59 11.78 2.03
C TYR A 99 -14.43 13.02 2.93
N GLY A 100 -14.31 14.19 2.33
CA GLY A 100 -14.08 15.45 3.04
C GLY A 100 -12.61 15.74 3.39
N GLN A 101 -11.70 14.77 3.26
CA GLN A 101 -10.27 14.94 3.63
C GLN A 101 -9.36 15.30 2.45
N ARG A 102 -9.90 15.91 1.40
CA ARG A 102 -9.13 16.33 0.22
C ARG A 102 -7.95 17.26 0.55
N GLU A 103 -8.15 18.20 1.48
CA GLU A 103 -7.07 19.12 1.86
C GLU A 103 -5.99 18.45 2.71
N SER A 104 -6.35 17.44 3.51
CA SER A 104 -5.39 16.62 4.24
C SER A 104 -4.52 15.80 3.27
N LEU A 105 -5.12 15.16 2.26
CA LEU A 105 -4.40 14.48 1.18
C LEU A 105 -3.46 15.46 0.44
N ARG A 106 -3.96 16.65 0.10
CA ARG A 106 -3.15 17.67 -0.56
C ARG A 106 -1.94 18.10 0.28
N THR A 107 -2.15 18.25 1.60
CA THR A 107 -1.08 18.58 2.54
C THR A 107 -0.05 17.45 2.62
N PHE A 108 -0.51 16.20 2.68
CA PHE A 108 0.36 15.03 2.63
C PHE A 108 1.23 15.04 1.35
N ILE A 109 0.62 15.19 0.17
CA ILE A 109 1.35 15.23 -1.11
C ILE A 109 2.38 16.37 -1.11
N LYS A 110 1.99 17.59 -0.69
CA LYS A 110 2.90 18.74 -0.66
C LYS A 110 4.07 18.58 0.32
N LYS A 111 3.87 17.84 1.41
CA LYS A 111 4.93 17.51 2.36
C LYS A 111 6.00 16.61 1.72
N GLN A 112 5.60 15.67 0.87
CA GLN A 112 6.51 14.74 0.21
C GLN A 112 7.12 15.33 -1.08
N ILE A 113 6.31 16.05 -1.86
CA ILE A 113 6.71 16.63 -3.14
C ILE A 113 6.85 18.15 -3.00
N VAL A 114 8.05 18.60 -2.70
CA VAL A 114 8.36 20.03 -2.50
C VAL A 114 8.53 20.77 -3.82
N THR A 115 9.05 20.10 -4.83
CA THR A 115 9.31 20.64 -6.17
C THR A 115 8.76 19.74 -7.23
N GLY A 116 8.34 20.29 -8.38
CA GLY A 116 7.94 19.49 -9.53
C GLY A 116 9.09 18.65 -10.08
N ASP A 117 8.76 17.56 -10.73
CA ASP A 117 9.72 16.67 -11.38
C ASP A 117 10.43 17.40 -12.53
N LYS A 118 11.74 17.48 -12.48
CA LYS A 118 12.60 18.09 -13.52
C LYS A 118 13.49 17.08 -14.22
N GLU A 119 13.44 15.83 -13.78
CA GLU A 119 14.36 14.78 -14.19
C GLU A 119 13.67 13.57 -14.82
N ASP A 120 12.37 13.70 -15.13
CA ASP A 120 11.54 12.64 -15.69
C ASP A 120 11.57 11.36 -14.80
N THR A 121 11.49 11.54 -13.48
CA THR A 121 11.60 10.47 -12.49
C THR A 121 10.61 9.32 -12.75
N LEU A 122 9.34 9.64 -13.04
CA LEU A 122 8.33 8.62 -13.31
C LEU A 122 8.66 7.82 -14.58
N LEU A 123 9.13 8.49 -15.64
CA LEU A 123 9.54 7.83 -16.89
C LEU A 123 10.75 6.91 -16.65
N LYS A 124 11.71 7.33 -15.83
CA LYS A 124 12.88 6.52 -15.47
C LYS A 124 12.49 5.32 -14.60
N ILE A 125 11.51 5.45 -13.71
CA ILE A 125 10.94 4.33 -12.96
C ILE A 125 10.26 3.34 -13.92
N GLU A 126 9.40 3.84 -14.83
CA GLU A 126 8.67 3.02 -15.80
C GLU A 126 9.63 2.20 -16.68
N HIS A 127 10.73 2.80 -17.13
CA HIS A 127 11.73 2.14 -17.98
C HIS A 127 12.89 1.51 -17.19
N GLY A 128 12.84 1.57 -15.87
CA GLY A 128 13.85 1.00 -14.98
C GLY A 128 13.94 -0.52 -15.13
N LYS A 129 15.16 -1.05 -15.06
CA LYS A 129 15.34 -2.50 -15.10
C LYS A 129 14.75 -3.15 -13.85
N ILE A 130 14.22 -4.34 -14.02
CA ILE A 130 13.75 -5.18 -12.92
C ILE A 130 14.96 -5.90 -12.32
N LYS A 131 15.26 -5.60 -11.05
CA LYS A 131 16.37 -6.19 -10.31
C LYS A 131 15.98 -6.32 -8.84
N PRO A 132 16.01 -7.53 -8.27
CA PRO A 132 15.72 -7.71 -6.85
C PRO A 132 16.68 -6.88 -5.98
N SER A 133 16.15 -6.18 -4.99
CA SER A 133 16.95 -5.41 -4.04
C SER A 133 17.84 -6.33 -3.20
N LYS A 134 18.90 -5.77 -2.63
CA LYS A 134 19.77 -6.51 -1.71
C LYS A 134 18.95 -6.99 -0.49
N GLN A 135 18.07 -6.16 0.05
CA GLN A 135 17.20 -6.54 1.16
C GLN A 135 16.33 -7.75 0.82
N LEU A 136 15.72 -7.76 -0.37
CA LEU A 136 14.94 -8.90 -0.83
C LEU A 136 15.79 -10.15 -1.01
N GLN A 137 17.00 -10.02 -1.58
CA GLN A 137 17.93 -11.14 -1.72
C GLN A 137 18.34 -11.71 -0.37
N ASP A 138 18.65 -10.84 0.61
CA ASP A 138 19.01 -11.24 1.97
C ASP A 138 17.83 -11.92 2.68
N ALA A 139 16.60 -11.39 2.52
CA ALA A 139 15.37 -12.00 3.04
C ALA A 139 15.13 -13.38 2.46
N LEU A 140 15.30 -13.56 1.14
CA LEU A 140 15.18 -14.87 0.49
C LEU A 140 16.25 -15.86 1.01
N VAL A 141 17.49 -15.41 1.19
CA VAL A 141 18.55 -16.25 1.77
C VAL A 141 18.22 -16.65 3.21
N ASN A 142 17.70 -15.72 4.02
CA ASN A 142 17.28 -16.00 5.40
C ASN A 142 16.11 -16.98 5.44
N MET A 143 15.13 -16.84 4.54
CA MET A 143 14.02 -17.77 4.41
C MET A 143 14.49 -19.19 4.05
N LEU A 144 15.43 -19.31 3.11
CA LEU A 144 16.02 -20.60 2.75
C LEU A 144 16.80 -21.25 3.91
N LYS A 145 17.28 -20.44 4.87
CA LYS A 145 17.91 -20.91 6.12
C LYS A 145 16.90 -21.23 7.24
N GLY A 146 15.60 -21.13 6.97
CA GLY A 146 14.52 -21.44 7.90
C GLY A 146 14.05 -20.28 8.77
N ASN A 147 14.52 -19.06 8.52
CA ASN A 147 14.02 -17.85 9.17
C ASN A 147 12.86 -17.28 8.35
N GLN A 148 11.67 -17.16 8.96
CA GLN A 148 10.49 -16.60 8.27
C GLN A 148 10.53 -15.07 8.31
N GLU A 149 11.02 -14.45 7.25
CA GLU A 149 10.76 -13.05 6.91
C GLU A 149 10.13 -13.03 5.51
N PHE A 150 8.80 -13.07 5.44
CA PHE A 150 8.08 -13.10 4.17
C PHE A 150 7.19 -11.88 4.02
N VAL A 151 7.44 -11.08 2.98
CA VAL A 151 6.53 -10.02 2.56
C VAL A 151 5.62 -10.57 1.48
N MET A 152 4.37 -10.83 1.82
CA MET A 152 3.36 -11.26 0.84
C MET A 152 2.89 -10.06 0.02
N LEU A 153 2.79 -10.24 -1.29
CA LEU A 153 2.07 -9.30 -2.16
C LEU A 153 0.56 -9.44 -1.94
N ASP A 154 -0.20 -8.41 -2.31
CA ASP A 154 -1.63 -8.32 -2.04
C ASP A 154 -2.43 -9.56 -2.48
N GLU A 155 -2.22 -10.06 -3.69
CA GLU A 155 -2.88 -11.26 -4.20
C GLU A 155 -2.51 -12.52 -3.39
N GLN A 156 -1.25 -12.64 -2.99
CA GLN A 156 -0.78 -13.74 -2.14
C GLN A 156 -1.39 -13.67 -0.75
N LYS A 157 -1.53 -12.47 -0.20
CA LYS A 157 -2.15 -12.26 1.11
C LYS A 157 -3.63 -12.65 1.09
N VAL A 158 -4.39 -12.29 0.04
CA VAL A 158 -5.79 -12.72 -0.14
C VAL A 158 -5.91 -14.24 -0.16
N VAL A 159 -5.04 -14.92 -0.91
CA VAL A 159 -5.03 -16.40 -0.98
C VAL A 159 -4.70 -17.01 0.38
N TYR A 160 -3.69 -16.49 1.06
CA TYR A 160 -3.27 -16.97 2.37
C TYR A 160 -4.40 -16.85 3.41
N GLU A 161 -5.01 -15.66 3.54
CA GLU A 161 -6.13 -15.42 4.46
C GLU A 161 -7.34 -16.30 4.12
N SER A 162 -7.62 -16.49 2.81
CA SER A 162 -8.70 -17.37 2.37
C SER A 162 -8.47 -18.83 2.78
N ILE A 163 -7.22 -19.31 2.79
CA ILE A 163 -6.89 -20.67 3.23
C ILE A 163 -7.08 -20.82 4.74
N LEU A 164 -6.69 -19.81 5.53
CA LEU A 164 -6.85 -19.85 6.98
C LEU A 164 -8.32 -19.87 7.42
N ASP A 165 -9.20 -19.18 6.69
CA ASP A 165 -10.65 -19.18 6.96
C ASP A 165 -11.31 -20.56 6.74
N TYR A 166 -10.70 -21.47 5.99
CA TYR A 166 -11.19 -22.82 5.72
C TYR A 166 -10.57 -23.90 6.63
N SER A 167 -9.66 -23.50 7.54
CA SER A 167 -8.96 -24.41 8.47
C SER A 167 -9.59 -24.40 9.84
#